data_6b197bac16d6287f277c4dff7ccdfac8
#
_entry.id   6b197bac16d6287f277c4dff7ccdfac8
#
_cell.length_a   1.000
_cell.length_b   1.000
_cell.length_c   1.000
_cell.angle_alpha   90.00
_cell.angle_beta   90.00
_cell.angle_gamma   90.00
#
_symmetry.space_group_name_H-M   'P 1'
#
loop_
_entity.id
_entity.type
_entity.pdbx_description
1 polymer ?
#
loop_
_entity_poly.entity_id
_entity_poly.type
_entity_poly.pdbx_seq_one_letter_code
_entity_poly.pdbx_strand_id
1 'polypeptide(L)'
;AEEEWLKLYGSWQLLGGQRRERFTHEMALHGQDSAPLLTRHAALVAWAAALAVLAVSSEAAEEEPTCKAGEGRPAVHAAFYLWYGNPESDGRWLHWDHKVLPHWDPQVDAKHPKFNWRPPDEHHAPFRPQRGLFSARDNETLRGQFRELAAAGVDSAMISWWGRKDWTGKRDDADSGANTDELVPAVLEAAELAGVYVSFHVEPYGGRTPQTFLDDVRYIYEQYGAHPAVWREGPRRLPLFWLYDVSAQHSQQDVEAWRAALDSVRGTELDGVFLCLWIGDKADARFVREGGFDGAYTYFAALGFTPGSHPRNWPGIKRELDTDGKLFVPAVGPGYDDTLIRPWNAHNVRDRRRGSYYEAMWSAAADLQPHAVSITSYNEWGEGTQIEPAAPYTSPQGRRYQDYTPEPPDFYLSKTAEWASVFRGKACGP
;
A
#
# COMPACT_ATOMS: atom_id res chain seq x y z
N ALA A 1 -3.38 -22.44 13.52
CA ALA A 1 -2.84 -21.13 13.98
C ALA A 1 -3.50 -19.97 13.22
N GLU A 2 -3.65 -20.07 11.89
CA GLU A 2 -4.30 -19.07 11.04
C GLU A 2 -5.81 -18.95 11.32
N GLU A 3 -6.49 -20.10 11.52
CA GLU A 3 -7.91 -20.14 11.91
C GLU A 3 -8.15 -19.63 13.35
N GLU A 4 -7.22 -19.78 14.25
CA GLU A 4 -7.34 -19.29 15.62
C GLU A 4 -7.23 -17.77 15.72
N TRP A 5 -6.36 -17.15 14.91
CA TRP A 5 -6.21 -15.70 14.88
C TRP A 5 -7.46 -15.00 14.33
N LEU A 6 -8.09 -15.57 13.29
CA LEU A 6 -9.35 -15.07 12.73
C LEU A 6 -10.56 -15.33 13.63
N LYS A 7 -10.56 -16.41 14.43
CA LYS A 7 -11.60 -16.69 15.44
C LYS A 7 -11.54 -15.74 16.64
N LEU A 8 -10.35 -15.35 17.07
CA LEU A 8 -10.17 -14.37 18.14
C LEU A 8 -10.63 -12.97 17.71
N TYR A 9 -10.41 -12.58 16.46
CA TYR A 9 -10.88 -11.30 15.92
C TYR A 9 -12.41 -11.27 15.72
N GLY A 10 -13.02 -12.35 15.24
CA GLY A 10 -14.48 -12.47 15.11
C GLY A 10 -15.24 -12.43 16.45
N SER A 11 -14.66 -12.96 17.54
CA SER A 11 -15.27 -12.91 18.87
C SER A 11 -15.20 -11.53 19.51
N TRP A 12 -14.25 -10.69 19.13
CA TRP A 12 -14.13 -9.31 19.62
C TRP A 12 -15.17 -8.37 18.99
N GLN A 13 -15.52 -8.57 17.73
CA GLN A 13 -16.60 -7.80 17.06
C GLN A 13 -17.99 -8.13 17.60
N LEU A 14 -18.24 -9.37 18.02
CA LEU A 14 -19.51 -9.78 18.60
C LEU A 14 -19.78 -9.14 19.97
N LEU A 15 -18.75 -8.82 20.74
CA LEU A 15 -18.89 -8.11 22.03
C LEU A 15 -19.23 -6.60 21.86
N GLY A 16 -18.82 -5.99 20.74
CA GLY A 16 -19.18 -4.60 20.40
C GLY A 16 -20.63 -4.45 19.90
N GLY A 17 -21.15 -5.44 19.16
CA GLY A 17 -22.50 -5.44 18.60
C GLY A 17 -23.60 -5.61 19.67
N GLN A 18 -23.39 -6.44 20.65
CA GLN A 18 -24.40 -6.69 21.71
C GLN A 18 -24.66 -5.49 22.64
N ARG A 19 -23.78 -4.52 22.73
CA ARG A 19 -24.03 -3.26 23.47
C ARG A 19 -24.89 -2.26 22.71
N ARG A 20 -24.90 -2.29 21.38
CA ARG A 20 -25.73 -1.39 20.55
C ARG A 20 -27.19 -1.84 20.49
N GLU A 21 -27.48 -3.12 20.46
CA GLU A 21 -28.86 -3.61 20.40
C GLU A 21 -29.67 -3.47 21.69
N ARG A 22 -29.03 -3.44 22.85
CA ARG A 22 -29.75 -3.18 24.12
C ARG A 22 -30.25 -1.76 24.27
N PHE A 23 -29.57 -0.78 23.67
CA PHE A 23 -29.98 0.63 23.80
C PHE A 23 -31.17 0.98 22.90
N THR A 24 -31.38 0.27 21.78
CA THR A 24 -32.49 0.49 20.86
C THR A 24 -33.77 -0.26 21.28
N HIS A 25 -33.67 -1.32 22.08
CA HIS A 25 -34.85 -2.10 22.50
C HIS A 25 -35.55 -1.52 23.74
N GLU A 26 -34.88 -0.77 24.59
CA GLU A 26 -35.50 -0.13 25.78
C GLU A 26 -36.28 1.15 25.45
N MET A 27 -36.03 1.80 24.31
CA MET A 27 -36.76 3.01 23.86
C MET A 27 -38.06 2.74 23.12
N ALA A 28 -38.35 1.49 22.72
CA ALA A 28 -39.51 1.11 21.93
C ALA A 28 -40.72 0.62 22.72
N LEU A 29 -40.64 0.49 24.08
CA LEU A 29 -41.69 -0.10 24.90
C LEU A 29 -42.47 0.86 25.81
N HIS A 30 -42.23 2.17 25.77
CA HIS A 30 -43.00 3.13 26.56
C HIS A 30 -43.53 4.28 25.69
N GLY A 31 -44.62 4.05 24.96
CA GLY A 31 -45.26 5.07 24.16
C GLY A 31 -46.61 4.67 23.59
N GLN A 32 -47.55 4.27 24.43
CA GLN A 32 -48.99 4.40 24.17
C GLN A 32 -49.71 4.60 25.50
N ASP A 33 -50.21 5.80 25.76
CA ASP A 33 -51.59 6.15 26.02
C ASP A 33 -51.73 7.54 26.69
N SER A 34 -52.77 8.25 26.19
CA SER A 34 -53.52 9.32 26.81
C SER A 34 -52.95 10.77 26.85
N ALA A 35 -53.44 11.60 25.91
CA ALA A 35 -53.51 13.05 26.07
C ALA A 35 -54.59 13.44 27.09
N PRO A 36 -54.47 14.61 27.81
CA PRO A 36 -55.23 15.79 27.38
C PRO A 36 -54.49 17.14 27.45
N LEU A 37 -54.96 18.06 26.63
CA LEU A 37 -54.81 19.51 26.60
C LEU A 37 -54.15 20.19 27.80
N LEU A 38 -52.98 20.80 27.62
CA LEU A 38 -52.55 21.99 28.39
C LEU A 38 -51.55 22.85 27.53
N THR A 39 -52.09 23.96 27.12
CA THR A 39 -51.55 25.31 26.96
C THR A 39 -50.29 25.58 26.11
N ARG A 40 -50.42 26.50 25.19
CA ARG A 40 -49.48 27.12 24.28
C ARG A 40 -48.10 27.56 24.87
N HIS A 41 -47.91 27.54 26.14
CA HIS A 41 -46.65 27.91 26.82
C HIS A 41 -45.62 26.74 26.89
N ALA A 42 -46.09 25.49 26.90
CA ALA A 42 -45.22 24.33 26.86
C ALA A 42 -44.50 24.10 25.51
N ALA A 43 -45.16 24.54 24.43
CA ALA A 43 -44.58 24.43 23.07
C ALA A 43 -43.39 25.38 22.86
N LEU A 44 -43.41 26.57 23.43
CA LEU A 44 -42.29 27.53 23.33
C LEU A 44 -41.08 27.12 24.15
N VAL A 45 -41.28 26.50 25.29
CA VAL A 45 -40.18 25.98 26.12
C VAL A 45 -39.55 24.71 25.49
N ALA A 46 -40.37 23.86 24.86
CA ALA A 46 -39.87 22.71 24.15
C ALA A 46 -39.08 23.10 22.87
N TRP A 47 -39.48 24.17 22.17
CA TRP A 47 -38.75 24.72 21.03
C TRP A 47 -37.43 25.37 21.44
N ALA A 48 -37.39 26.10 22.55
CA ALA A 48 -36.15 26.67 23.10
C ALA A 48 -35.18 25.59 23.57
N ALA A 49 -35.68 24.51 24.18
CA ALA A 49 -34.85 23.36 24.58
C ALA A 49 -34.37 22.56 23.39
N ALA A 50 -35.15 22.40 22.33
CA ALA A 50 -34.72 21.74 21.10
C ALA A 50 -33.69 22.57 20.32
N LEU A 51 -33.81 23.91 20.30
CA LEU A 51 -32.80 24.80 19.73
C LEU A 51 -31.49 24.82 20.57
N ALA A 52 -31.57 24.72 21.89
CA ALA A 52 -30.39 24.62 22.75
C ALA A 52 -29.68 23.27 22.58
N VAL A 53 -30.40 22.17 22.36
CA VAL A 53 -29.83 20.85 22.07
C VAL A 53 -29.21 20.81 20.68
N LEU A 54 -29.81 21.52 19.68
CA LEU A 54 -29.22 21.64 18.36
C LEU A 54 -28.01 22.60 18.31
N ALA A 55 -27.94 23.58 19.20
CA ALA A 55 -26.78 24.48 19.33
C ALA A 55 -25.61 23.83 20.10
N VAL A 56 -25.88 22.88 21.00
CA VAL A 56 -24.83 22.13 21.70
C VAL A 56 -24.29 20.95 20.86
N SER A 57 -25.06 20.47 19.88
CA SER A 57 -24.59 19.41 18.96
C SER A 57 -23.80 19.92 17.74
N SER A 58 -23.61 21.25 17.60
CA SER A 58 -22.78 21.83 16.52
C SER A 58 -21.37 22.22 16.94
N GLU A 59 -20.96 21.95 18.20
CA GLU A 59 -19.61 22.26 18.69
C GLU A 59 -18.76 21.05 19.09
N ALA A 60 -19.16 19.86 18.73
CA ALA A 60 -18.25 18.74 18.64
C ALA A 60 -17.89 18.53 17.15
N ALA A 61 -17.30 19.54 16.51
CA ALA A 61 -16.35 19.27 15.45
C ALA A 61 -15.22 18.49 16.15
N GLU A 62 -15.13 17.19 15.84
CA GLU A 62 -13.94 16.42 16.19
C GLU A 62 -12.75 17.26 15.69
N GLU A 63 -11.98 17.82 16.61
CA GLU A 63 -10.72 18.46 16.27
C GLU A 63 -9.92 17.43 15.49
N GLU A 64 -9.71 17.69 14.21
CA GLU A 64 -8.79 16.86 13.41
C GLU A 64 -7.45 16.79 14.17
N PRO A 65 -6.85 15.60 14.30
CA PRO A 65 -5.61 15.45 15.04
C PRO A 65 -4.58 16.45 14.50
N THR A 66 -4.04 17.25 15.39
CA THR A 66 -3.22 18.44 15.09
C THR A 66 -1.84 18.14 14.51
N CYS A 67 -1.53 16.86 14.21
CA CYS A 67 -0.27 16.47 13.58
C CYS A 67 -0.32 16.66 12.06
N LYS A 68 0.60 17.44 11.50
CA LYS A 68 0.79 17.58 10.06
C LYS A 68 1.64 16.43 9.49
N ALA A 69 1.36 16.03 8.25
CA ALA A 69 2.19 15.05 7.54
C ALA A 69 3.68 15.48 7.54
N GLY A 70 4.58 14.59 7.92
CA GLY A 70 6.01 14.88 8.02
C GLY A 70 6.47 15.62 9.30
N GLU A 71 5.53 16.00 10.19
CA GLU A 71 5.81 16.65 11.48
C GLU A 71 5.39 15.76 12.68
N GLY A 72 5.63 14.45 12.57
CA GLY A 72 5.26 13.47 13.61
C GLY A 72 3.94 12.72 13.38
N ARG A 73 3.15 13.08 12.35
CA ARG A 73 1.99 12.30 11.92
C ARG A 73 2.43 11.06 11.15
N PRO A 74 1.99 9.85 11.54
CA PRO A 74 2.34 8.64 10.83
C PRO A 74 1.86 8.66 9.38
N ALA A 75 2.74 8.27 8.46
CA ALA A 75 2.48 8.28 7.03
C ALA A 75 1.88 6.96 6.54
N VAL A 76 1.09 7.07 5.47
CA VAL A 76 0.59 5.93 4.69
C VAL A 76 1.16 6.01 3.28
N HIS A 77 1.95 5.02 2.91
CA HIS A 77 2.52 4.87 1.58
C HIS A 77 1.82 3.75 0.82
N ALA A 78 1.78 3.80 -0.53
CA ALA A 78 1.23 2.72 -1.33
C ALA A 78 2.17 2.38 -2.50
N ALA A 79 2.50 1.10 -2.68
CA ALA A 79 3.25 0.62 -3.83
C ALA A 79 2.47 0.89 -5.11
N PHE A 80 3.11 1.54 -6.08
CA PHE A 80 2.51 2.05 -7.30
C PHE A 80 3.34 1.65 -8.51
N TYR A 81 2.71 0.97 -9.48
CA TYR A 81 3.38 0.37 -10.64
C TYR A 81 3.09 1.13 -11.92
N LEU A 82 4.15 1.38 -12.70
CA LEU A 82 4.15 2.20 -13.91
C LEU A 82 4.34 1.39 -15.21
N TRP A 83 4.37 0.08 -15.16
CA TRP A 83 4.73 -0.79 -16.29
C TRP A 83 3.58 -1.16 -17.21
N TYR A 84 2.35 -0.68 -16.96
CA TYR A 84 1.19 -0.99 -17.79
C TYR A 84 1.12 -0.12 -19.05
N GLY A 85 0.87 -0.76 -20.18
CA GLY A 85 0.68 -0.07 -21.45
C GLY A 85 -0.35 -0.74 -22.35
N ASN A 86 -0.92 0.04 -23.28
CA ASN A 86 -1.89 -0.43 -24.26
C ASN A 86 -1.54 0.03 -25.67
N PRO A 87 -2.12 -0.59 -26.73
CA PRO A 87 -1.81 -0.24 -28.10
C PRO A 87 -2.09 1.21 -28.49
N GLU A 88 -3.05 1.86 -27.85
CA GLU A 88 -3.42 3.25 -28.13
C GLU A 88 -2.31 4.24 -27.71
N SER A 89 -1.74 4.05 -26.53
CA SER A 89 -0.74 4.95 -25.96
C SER A 89 0.71 4.50 -26.20
N ASP A 90 0.94 3.18 -26.30
CA ASP A 90 2.27 2.57 -26.32
C ASP A 90 2.57 1.83 -27.64
N GLY A 91 1.59 1.74 -28.56
CA GLY A 91 1.71 0.99 -29.82
C GLY A 91 1.66 -0.52 -29.64
N ARG A 92 1.62 -1.03 -28.43
CA ARG A 92 1.53 -2.44 -28.06
C ARG A 92 1.01 -2.61 -26.63
N TRP A 93 0.70 -3.83 -26.26
CA TRP A 93 0.47 -4.17 -24.86
C TRP A 93 1.82 -4.18 -24.11
N LEU A 94 1.83 -3.65 -22.89
CA LEU A 94 2.93 -3.73 -21.93
C LEU A 94 2.39 -4.28 -20.62
N HIS A 95 3.01 -5.29 -20.08
CA HIS A 95 2.69 -6.00 -18.86
C HIS A 95 1.33 -6.73 -18.86
N TRP A 96 0.26 -6.18 -19.44
CA TRP A 96 -1.04 -6.87 -19.57
C TRP A 96 -0.97 -8.21 -20.31
N ASP A 97 -0.02 -8.38 -21.21
CA ASP A 97 0.29 -9.58 -21.98
C ASP A 97 1.39 -10.46 -21.34
N HIS A 98 1.60 -10.27 -20.02
CA HIS A 98 2.66 -10.95 -19.28
C HIS A 98 2.62 -12.47 -19.53
N LYS A 99 3.78 -13.10 -19.56
CA LYS A 99 3.91 -14.55 -19.71
C LYS A 99 3.64 -15.28 -18.38
N VAL A 100 3.26 -16.54 -18.46
CA VAL A 100 3.39 -17.46 -17.34
C VAL A 100 4.88 -17.67 -17.06
N LEU A 101 5.32 -17.35 -15.83
CA LEU A 101 6.72 -17.39 -15.44
C LEU A 101 7.22 -18.84 -15.30
N PRO A 102 8.46 -19.14 -15.69
CA PRO A 102 9.05 -20.45 -15.45
C PRO A 102 9.35 -20.66 -13.95
N HIS A 103 9.21 -21.90 -13.49
CA HIS A 103 9.70 -22.25 -12.16
C HIS A 103 11.20 -22.56 -12.23
N TRP A 104 11.93 -22.23 -11.16
CA TRP A 104 13.38 -22.53 -11.09
C TRP A 104 13.74 -24.03 -11.06
N ASP A 105 12.82 -24.89 -10.55
CA ASP A 105 12.92 -26.34 -10.64
C ASP A 105 12.27 -26.81 -11.96
N PRO A 106 13.07 -27.40 -12.89
CA PRO A 106 12.54 -27.87 -14.17
C PRO A 106 11.45 -28.96 -14.04
N GLN A 107 11.44 -29.75 -12.97
CA GLN A 107 10.43 -30.79 -12.74
C GLN A 107 9.07 -30.19 -12.34
N VAL A 108 9.10 -29.08 -11.62
CA VAL A 108 7.89 -28.32 -11.29
C VAL A 108 7.43 -27.56 -12.54
N ASP A 109 8.36 -26.86 -13.19
CA ASP A 109 8.09 -26.06 -14.40
C ASP A 109 7.42 -26.85 -15.52
N ALA A 110 7.83 -28.09 -15.72
CA ALA A 110 7.24 -28.99 -16.73
C ALA A 110 5.76 -29.31 -16.51
N LYS A 111 5.22 -29.08 -15.32
CA LYS A 111 3.81 -29.36 -14.96
C LYS A 111 2.89 -28.17 -15.23
N HIS A 112 3.44 -27.01 -15.55
CA HIS A 112 2.67 -25.77 -15.72
C HIS A 112 2.69 -25.27 -17.16
N PRO A 113 1.61 -24.58 -17.61
CA PRO A 113 1.50 -24.05 -18.96
C PRO A 113 2.53 -22.96 -19.24
N LYS A 114 2.94 -22.79 -20.49
CA LYS A 114 3.88 -21.78 -20.96
C LYS A 114 3.27 -21.01 -22.10
N PHE A 115 2.79 -19.81 -21.82
CA PHE A 115 2.20 -18.91 -22.81
C PHE A 115 2.25 -17.47 -22.32
N ASN A 116 2.05 -16.53 -23.24
CA ASN A 116 1.77 -15.14 -22.94
C ASN A 116 0.25 -14.93 -22.98
N TRP A 117 -0.25 -14.12 -22.07
CA TRP A 117 -1.64 -13.67 -22.07
C TRP A 117 -1.95 -12.82 -23.30
N ARG A 118 -3.20 -12.76 -23.71
CA ARG A 118 -3.65 -12.10 -24.96
C ARG A 118 -4.72 -11.05 -24.68
N PRO A 119 -4.33 -9.86 -24.16
CA PRO A 119 -5.28 -8.77 -24.01
C PRO A 119 -5.82 -8.30 -25.40
N PRO A 120 -7.01 -7.67 -25.47
CA PRO A 120 -7.78 -7.19 -24.32
C PRO A 120 -8.70 -8.25 -23.70
N ASP A 121 -8.89 -9.41 -24.35
CA ASP A 121 -9.87 -10.41 -23.94
C ASP A 121 -9.44 -11.14 -22.68
N GLU A 122 -8.21 -11.62 -22.65
CA GLU A 122 -7.63 -12.27 -21.49
C GLU A 122 -6.28 -11.64 -21.13
N HIS A 123 -6.08 -11.37 -19.85
CA HIS A 123 -4.87 -10.76 -19.29
C HIS A 123 -4.39 -11.51 -18.05
N HIS A 124 -3.15 -11.27 -17.65
CA HIS A 124 -2.43 -12.00 -16.60
C HIS A 124 -2.94 -11.77 -15.17
N ALA A 125 -3.70 -10.69 -14.93
CA ALA A 125 -4.16 -10.35 -13.59
C ALA A 125 -5.43 -11.12 -13.21
N PRO A 126 -5.61 -11.52 -11.94
CA PRO A 126 -6.82 -12.23 -11.51
C PRO A 126 -8.09 -11.35 -11.48
N PHE A 127 -7.93 -10.04 -11.45
CA PHE A 127 -9.00 -9.04 -11.49
C PHE A 127 -8.89 -8.20 -12.75
N ARG A 128 -9.98 -7.48 -13.10
CA ARG A 128 -9.96 -6.51 -14.20
C ARG A 128 -10.14 -5.08 -13.66
N PRO A 129 -9.26 -4.12 -14.04
CA PRO A 129 -9.43 -2.73 -13.65
C PRO A 129 -10.78 -2.16 -14.12
N GLN A 130 -11.45 -1.37 -13.28
CA GLN A 130 -12.69 -0.68 -13.66
C GLN A 130 -12.47 0.28 -14.83
N ARG A 131 -11.30 0.90 -14.93
CA ARG A 131 -10.89 1.79 -16.03
C ARG A 131 -10.45 1.04 -17.30
N GLY A 132 -10.54 -0.29 -17.33
CA GLY A 132 -10.03 -1.13 -18.43
C GLY A 132 -8.52 -1.36 -18.35
N LEU A 133 -7.95 -1.96 -19.41
CA LEU A 133 -6.51 -2.21 -19.49
C LEU A 133 -5.80 -0.92 -19.94
N PHE A 134 -5.44 -0.11 -18.97
CA PHE A 134 -4.90 1.24 -19.15
C PHE A 134 -3.42 1.27 -19.53
N SER A 135 -2.95 2.44 -19.92
CA SER A 135 -1.53 2.78 -20.02
C SER A 135 -1.16 3.77 -18.92
N ALA A 136 0.01 3.56 -18.31
CA ALA A 136 0.61 4.52 -17.38
C ALA A 136 1.12 5.80 -18.10
N ARG A 137 1.13 5.83 -19.46
CA ARG A 137 1.41 7.05 -20.26
C ARG A 137 0.20 7.96 -20.38
N ASP A 138 -0.99 7.45 -20.09
CA ASP A 138 -2.20 8.26 -20.16
C ASP A 138 -2.31 9.17 -18.94
N ASN A 139 -2.16 10.48 -19.14
CA ASN A 139 -2.21 11.48 -18.09
C ASN A 139 -3.55 11.52 -17.36
N GLU A 140 -4.67 11.24 -18.01
CA GLU A 140 -5.97 11.21 -17.34
C GLU A 140 -6.10 10.00 -16.43
N THR A 141 -5.55 8.86 -16.83
CA THR A 141 -5.39 7.68 -15.97
C THR A 141 -4.56 8.01 -14.73
N LEU A 142 -3.36 8.58 -14.90
CA LEU A 142 -2.50 8.96 -13.77
C LEU A 142 -3.21 9.94 -12.83
N ARG A 143 -3.81 11.01 -13.36
CA ARG A 143 -4.56 11.99 -12.54
C ARG A 143 -5.73 11.35 -11.80
N GLY A 144 -6.42 10.38 -12.43
CA GLY A 144 -7.48 9.60 -11.81
C GLY A 144 -6.95 8.78 -10.63
N GLN A 145 -5.88 8.04 -10.84
CA GLN A 145 -5.23 7.19 -9.85
C GLN A 145 -4.71 8.00 -8.65
N PHE A 146 -4.07 9.14 -8.88
CA PHE A 146 -3.60 10.01 -7.79
C PHE A 146 -4.74 10.67 -7.01
N ARG A 147 -5.88 11.02 -7.66
CA ARG A 147 -7.10 11.45 -6.94
C ARG A 147 -7.67 10.32 -6.06
N GLU A 148 -7.64 9.08 -6.52
CA GLU A 148 -8.05 7.91 -5.73
C GLU A 148 -7.13 7.70 -4.52
N LEU A 149 -5.81 7.81 -4.68
CA LEU A 149 -4.84 7.76 -3.58
C LEU A 149 -5.11 8.86 -2.54
N ALA A 150 -5.33 10.09 -2.98
CA ALA A 150 -5.66 11.21 -2.10
C ALA A 150 -6.96 10.95 -1.31
N ALA A 151 -8.03 10.51 -2.00
CA ALA A 151 -9.31 10.18 -1.38
C ALA A 151 -9.20 9.00 -0.39
N ALA A 152 -8.31 8.05 -0.64
CA ALA A 152 -8.00 6.94 0.26
C ALA A 152 -7.11 7.36 1.45
N GLY A 153 -6.69 8.61 1.53
CA GLY A 153 -5.83 9.11 2.60
C GLY A 153 -4.39 8.60 2.52
N VAL A 154 -3.91 8.23 1.34
CA VAL A 154 -2.51 7.86 1.10
C VAL A 154 -1.68 9.13 0.97
N ASP A 155 -0.58 9.20 1.70
CA ASP A 155 0.31 10.36 1.69
C ASP A 155 1.31 10.32 0.53
N SER A 156 1.79 9.12 0.18
CA SER A 156 2.82 8.96 -0.85
C SER A 156 2.62 7.71 -1.69
N ALA A 157 2.71 7.86 -3.01
CA ALA A 157 2.91 6.76 -3.93
C ALA A 157 4.38 6.32 -3.89
N MET A 158 4.62 5.06 -3.55
CA MET A 158 5.91 4.39 -3.57
C MET A 158 6.08 3.80 -4.98
N ILE A 159 6.65 4.59 -5.92
CA ILE A 159 6.69 4.20 -7.33
C ILE A 159 7.74 3.12 -7.59
N SER A 160 7.33 2.03 -8.23
CA SER A 160 8.23 0.98 -8.71
C SER A 160 9.12 1.53 -9.83
N TRP A 161 10.41 1.73 -9.52
CA TRP A 161 11.37 2.37 -10.41
C TRP A 161 12.50 1.40 -10.81
N TRP A 162 12.60 1.13 -12.11
CA TRP A 162 13.46 0.10 -12.69
C TRP A 162 14.74 0.65 -13.34
N GLY A 163 15.24 1.74 -12.82
CA GLY A 163 16.48 2.36 -13.29
C GLY A 163 16.23 3.50 -14.30
N ARG A 164 17.31 4.23 -14.58
CA ARG A 164 17.31 5.42 -15.44
C ARG A 164 16.86 5.11 -16.86
N LYS A 165 16.21 6.07 -17.52
CA LYS A 165 15.75 5.93 -18.92
C LYS A 165 16.86 5.62 -19.91
N ASP A 166 18.08 6.08 -19.65
CA ASP A 166 19.27 5.87 -20.46
C ASP A 166 20.09 4.63 -20.04
N TRP A 167 19.59 3.84 -19.09
CA TRP A 167 20.26 2.62 -18.66
C TRP A 167 20.35 1.61 -19.82
N THR A 168 21.59 1.25 -20.18
CA THR A 168 21.88 0.33 -21.30
C THR A 168 21.98 -1.13 -20.86
N GLY A 169 21.94 -1.39 -19.54
CA GLY A 169 21.90 -2.74 -19.00
C GLY A 169 20.55 -3.41 -19.21
N LYS A 170 20.47 -4.71 -18.87
CA LYS A 170 19.22 -5.44 -18.92
C LYS A 170 18.30 -4.93 -17.80
N ARG A 171 17.11 -4.44 -18.17
CA ARG A 171 16.03 -4.18 -17.21
C ARG A 171 15.27 -5.47 -16.98
N ASP A 172 14.97 -5.79 -15.71
CA ASP A 172 14.22 -7.00 -15.40
C ASP A 172 12.71 -6.76 -15.24
N ASP A 173 12.24 -5.50 -15.34
CA ASP A 173 10.89 -5.16 -15.80
C ASP A 173 10.73 -5.50 -17.29
N ALA A 174 11.77 -6.01 -17.87
CA ALA A 174 11.96 -6.30 -19.28
C ALA A 174 10.96 -7.31 -19.85
N ASP A 175 10.26 -8.06 -19.05
CA ASP A 175 9.13 -8.86 -19.53
C ASP A 175 8.06 -7.98 -20.17
N SER A 176 7.98 -6.72 -19.77
CA SER A 176 7.06 -5.72 -20.32
C SER A 176 7.75 -4.74 -21.26
N GLY A 177 9.06 -4.53 -21.13
CA GLY A 177 9.81 -3.51 -21.88
C GLY A 177 9.36 -2.09 -21.59
N ALA A 178 8.75 -1.85 -20.43
CA ALA A 178 8.35 -0.53 -19.97
C ALA A 178 9.58 0.29 -19.54
N ASN A 179 9.55 1.60 -19.78
CA ASN A 179 10.52 2.53 -19.25
C ASN A 179 9.87 3.39 -18.18
N THR A 180 9.95 2.93 -16.93
CA THR A 180 9.27 3.58 -15.80
C THR A 180 9.82 4.98 -15.51
N ASP A 181 11.11 5.23 -15.77
CA ASP A 181 11.73 6.54 -15.53
C ASP A 181 11.19 7.65 -16.46
N GLU A 182 10.83 7.32 -17.70
CA GLU A 182 10.22 8.29 -18.63
C GLU A 182 8.87 8.82 -18.14
N LEU A 183 8.21 8.09 -17.24
CA LEU A 183 6.89 8.44 -16.69
C LEU A 183 6.97 9.30 -15.44
N VAL A 184 8.13 9.36 -14.77
CA VAL A 184 8.30 10.07 -13.51
C VAL A 184 7.85 11.54 -13.57
N PRO A 185 8.16 12.34 -14.62
CA PRO A 185 7.67 13.72 -14.69
C PRO A 185 6.15 13.84 -14.67
N ALA A 186 5.43 12.98 -15.43
CA ALA A 186 3.96 12.98 -15.46
C ALA A 186 3.36 12.49 -14.12
N VAL A 187 4.01 11.53 -13.49
CA VAL A 187 3.65 11.03 -12.15
C VAL A 187 3.76 12.14 -11.11
N LEU A 188 4.87 12.89 -11.11
CA LEU A 188 5.09 13.99 -10.18
C LEU A 188 4.07 15.13 -10.38
N GLU A 189 3.73 15.46 -11.64
CA GLU A 189 2.67 16.43 -11.95
C GLU A 189 1.30 15.95 -11.41
N ALA A 190 0.94 14.69 -11.66
CA ALA A 190 -0.34 14.14 -11.18
C ALA A 190 -0.39 14.09 -9.64
N ALA A 191 0.72 13.77 -9.00
CA ALA A 191 0.87 13.76 -7.55
C ALA A 191 0.68 15.17 -6.94
N GLU A 192 1.37 16.17 -7.48
CA GLU A 192 1.25 17.56 -7.04
C GLU A 192 -0.19 18.06 -7.14
N LEU A 193 -0.85 17.81 -8.29
CA LEU A 193 -2.24 18.20 -8.51
C LEU A 193 -3.23 17.55 -7.52
N ALA A 194 -2.93 16.35 -7.05
CA ALA A 194 -3.76 15.62 -6.09
C ALA A 194 -3.39 15.87 -4.63
N GLY A 195 -2.28 16.56 -4.35
CA GLY A 195 -1.74 16.73 -2.99
C GLY A 195 -1.15 15.45 -2.39
N VAL A 196 -0.73 14.51 -3.24
CA VAL A 196 -0.04 13.26 -2.86
C VAL A 196 1.43 13.42 -3.17
N TYR A 197 2.29 12.77 -2.40
CA TYR A 197 3.73 12.77 -2.64
C TYR A 197 4.17 11.51 -3.40
N VAL A 198 5.45 11.49 -3.81
CA VAL A 198 6.09 10.38 -4.50
C VAL A 198 7.38 10.03 -3.78
N SER A 199 7.60 8.74 -3.53
CA SER A 199 8.87 8.18 -3.07
C SER A 199 9.32 7.05 -4.02
N PHE A 200 10.63 6.79 -4.07
CA PHE A 200 11.20 5.87 -5.06
C PHE A 200 11.41 4.47 -4.46
N HIS A 201 10.71 3.49 -5.00
CA HIS A 201 10.94 2.07 -4.73
C HIS A 201 11.88 1.52 -5.80
N VAL A 202 13.16 1.43 -5.43
CA VAL A 202 14.23 1.05 -6.36
C VAL A 202 14.27 -0.47 -6.49
N GLU A 203 13.86 -0.93 -7.66
CA GLU A 203 13.75 -2.34 -8.00
C GLU A 203 15.12 -2.99 -8.28
N PRO A 204 15.24 -4.33 -8.21
CA PRO A 204 16.50 -5.03 -8.44
C PRO A 204 16.80 -5.20 -9.94
N TYR A 205 16.87 -4.10 -10.69
CA TYR A 205 17.19 -4.14 -12.11
C TYR A 205 18.57 -4.74 -12.38
N GLY A 206 18.76 -5.33 -13.56
CA GLY A 206 20.02 -6.01 -13.91
C GLY A 206 21.23 -5.09 -13.85
N GLY A 207 22.23 -5.48 -13.04
CA GLY A 207 23.45 -4.70 -12.80
C GLY A 207 23.35 -3.69 -11.65
N ARG A 208 22.25 -3.66 -10.89
CA ARG A 208 22.17 -2.86 -9.67
C ARG A 208 23.21 -3.35 -8.64
N THR A 209 24.01 -2.44 -8.15
CA THR A 209 25.01 -2.61 -7.08
C THR A 209 24.88 -1.47 -6.09
N PRO A 210 25.49 -1.51 -4.90
CA PRO A 210 25.52 -0.37 -4.01
C PRO A 210 26.06 0.91 -4.67
N GLN A 211 27.06 0.79 -5.56
CA GLN A 211 27.61 1.95 -6.26
C GLN A 211 26.65 2.50 -7.34
N THR A 212 26.07 1.64 -8.19
CA THR A 212 25.12 2.10 -9.20
C THR A 212 23.85 2.67 -8.57
N PHE A 213 23.46 2.19 -7.39
CA PHE A 213 22.39 2.80 -6.61
C PHE A 213 22.72 4.25 -6.20
N LEU A 214 23.96 4.56 -5.79
CA LEU A 214 24.34 5.96 -5.51
C LEU A 214 24.31 6.82 -6.77
N ASP A 215 24.67 6.27 -7.92
CA ASP A 215 24.54 6.97 -9.20
C ASP A 215 23.06 7.23 -9.54
N ASP A 216 22.16 6.31 -9.19
CA ASP A 216 20.71 6.49 -9.31
C ASP A 216 20.19 7.56 -8.33
N VAL A 217 20.63 7.56 -7.09
CA VAL A 217 20.31 8.61 -6.10
C VAL A 217 20.69 9.97 -6.65
N ARG A 218 21.93 10.12 -7.15
CA ARG A 218 22.39 11.35 -7.77
C ARG A 218 21.49 11.76 -8.94
N TYR A 219 21.19 10.84 -9.84
CA TYR A 219 20.32 11.08 -10.99
C TYR A 219 18.92 11.55 -10.56
N ILE A 220 18.31 10.86 -9.58
CA ILE A 220 16.98 11.21 -9.05
C ILE A 220 17.01 12.62 -8.43
N TYR A 221 18.06 12.95 -7.69
CA TYR A 221 18.22 14.30 -7.14
C TYR A 221 18.32 15.37 -8.25
N GLU A 222 19.15 15.14 -9.26
CA GLU A 222 19.38 16.07 -10.37
C GLU A 222 18.12 16.25 -11.24
N GLN A 223 17.38 15.18 -11.50
CA GLN A 223 16.22 15.24 -12.40
C GLN A 223 14.92 15.61 -11.66
N TYR A 224 14.71 15.10 -10.46
CA TYR A 224 13.42 15.14 -9.78
C TYR A 224 13.48 15.74 -8.37
N GLY A 225 14.65 15.80 -7.77
CA GLY A 225 14.81 16.15 -6.35
C GLY A 225 14.29 17.53 -5.96
N ALA A 226 14.20 18.48 -6.88
CA ALA A 226 13.63 19.80 -6.62
C ALA A 226 12.09 19.84 -6.66
N HIS A 227 11.44 18.79 -7.16
CA HIS A 227 9.99 18.78 -7.34
C HIS A 227 9.26 18.75 -5.98
N PRO A 228 8.21 19.60 -5.77
CA PRO A 228 7.51 19.69 -4.49
C PRO A 228 6.79 18.40 -4.08
N ALA A 229 6.38 17.57 -5.04
CA ALA A 229 5.73 16.29 -4.78
C ALA A 229 6.70 15.17 -4.36
N VAL A 230 8.01 15.37 -4.33
CA VAL A 230 8.94 14.36 -3.80
C VAL A 230 8.79 14.28 -2.28
N TRP A 231 8.48 13.07 -1.76
CA TRP A 231 8.35 12.85 -0.31
C TRP A 231 9.66 13.10 0.41
N ARG A 232 9.57 13.81 1.52
CA ARG A 232 10.72 14.13 2.35
C ARG A 232 10.48 13.78 3.80
N GLU A 233 11.37 13.01 4.35
CA GLU A 233 11.28 12.41 5.67
C GLU A 233 12.11 13.18 6.72
N GLY A 234 11.58 13.22 7.94
CA GLY A 234 12.23 13.72 9.13
C GLY A 234 12.58 15.22 9.12
N PRO A 235 13.26 15.71 10.19
CA PRO A 235 13.55 17.15 10.36
C PRO A 235 14.51 17.71 9.30
N ARG A 236 15.35 16.86 8.73
CA ARG A 236 16.29 17.24 7.65
C ARG A 236 15.63 17.26 6.28
N ARG A 237 14.37 16.87 6.16
CA ARG A 237 13.61 16.85 4.90
C ARG A 237 14.33 16.07 3.80
N LEU A 238 14.82 14.87 4.12
CA LEU A 238 15.53 13.99 3.19
C LEU A 238 14.56 13.18 2.31
N PRO A 239 14.83 12.99 1.02
CA PRO A 239 14.07 12.08 0.18
C PRO A 239 14.09 10.66 0.72
N LEU A 240 12.99 9.92 0.52
CA LEU A 240 12.83 8.55 0.97
C LEU A 240 13.01 7.57 -0.21
N PHE A 241 13.89 6.59 -0.01
CA PHE A 241 14.17 5.52 -0.94
C PHE A 241 13.87 4.16 -0.29
N TRP A 242 13.15 3.32 -1.03
CA TRP A 242 12.86 1.95 -0.65
C TRP A 242 13.70 1.03 -1.53
N LEU A 243 14.47 0.14 -0.95
CA LEU A 243 15.33 -0.76 -1.71
C LEU A 243 14.78 -2.18 -1.61
N TYR A 244 14.26 -2.64 -2.73
CA TYR A 244 13.80 -4.02 -2.85
C TYR A 244 15.00 -4.93 -3.12
N ASP A 245 15.09 -6.05 -2.39
CA ASP A 245 16.12 -7.08 -2.55
C ASP A 245 17.56 -6.53 -2.55
N VAL A 246 18.02 -6.10 -1.39
CA VAL A 246 19.37 -5.52 -1.24
C VAL A 246 20.50 -6.55 -1.39
N SER A 247 20.22 -7.85 -1.18
CA SER A 247 21.15 -8.94 -1.43
C SER A 247 20.45 -10.29 -1.45
N ALA A 248 20.55 -10.98 -2.57
CA ALA A 248 20.07 -12.36 -2.70
C ALA A 248 20.91 -13.37 -1.88
N GLN A 249 22.13 -13.03 -1.45
CA GLN A 249 23.05 -13.93 -0.75
C GLN A 249 23.27 -13.58 0.73
N HIS A 250 22.84 -12.40 1.16
CA HIS A 250 23.04 -11.88 2.54
C HIS A 250 24.48 -12.07 3.06
N SER A 251 25.46 -11.89 2.18
CA SER A 251 26.86 -12.08 2.50
C SER A 251 27.42 -10.93 3.35
N GLN A 252 28.54 -11.17 4.08
CA GLN A 252 29.25 -10.11 4.79
C GLN A 252 29.76 -9.03 3.83
N GLN A 253 30.21 -9.41 2.66
CA GLN A 253 30.72 -8.50 1.64
C GLN A 253 29.64 -7.57 1.10
N ASP A 254 28.41 -8.07 0.94
CA ASP A 254 27.28 -7.25 0.54
C ASP A 254 26.94 -6.20 1.61
N VAL A 255 26.92 -6.59 2.90
CA VAL A 255 26.67 -5.67 4.02
C VAL A 255 27.73 -4.57 4.08
N GLU A 256 29.02 -4.92 3.94
CA GLU A 256 30.12 -3.95 3.95
C GLU A 256 30.09 -3.02 2.73
N ALA A 257 29.73 -3.54 1.56
CA ALA A 257 29.60 -2.74 0.34
C ALA A 257 28.46 -1.72 0.46
N TRP A 258 27.29 -2.13 0.98
CA TRP A 258 26.20 -1.20 1.26
C TRP A 258 26.58 -0.16 2.31
N ARG A 259 27.25 -0.58 3.40
CA ARG A 259 27.74 0.33 4.44
C ARG A 259 28.65 1.39 3.85
N ALA A 260 29.65 0.99 3.08
CA ALA A 260 30.59 1.94 2.46
C ALA A 260 29.89 2.91 1.50
N ALA A 261 28.94 2.40 0.71
CA ALA A 261 28.17 3.23 -0.19
C ALA A 261 27.33 4.26 0.56
N LEU A 262 26.49 3.82 1.50
CA LEU A 262 25.57 4.73 2.22
C LEU A 262 26.34 5.73 3.09
N ASP A 263 27.44 5.33 3.76
CA ASP A 263 28.28 6.24 4.55
C ASP A 263 28.88 7.34 3.68
N SER A 264 29.18 7.08 2.41
CA SER A 264 29.78 8.07 1.50
C SER A 264 28.86 9.24 1.17
N VAL A 265 27.56 9.08 1.32
CA VAL A 265 26.56 10.13 1.03
C VAL A 265 25.98 10.78 2.29
N ARG A 266 26.23 10.20 3.47
CA ARG A 266 25.70 10.73 4.73
C ARG A 266 26.20 12.15 5.00
N GLY A 267 25.26 13.06 5.27
CA GLY A 267 25.55 14.46 5.54
C GLY A 267 25.89 15.29 4.30
N THR A 268 25.91 14.70 3.11
CA THR A 268 26.06 15.41 1.83
C THR A 268 24.72 15.86 1.26
N GLU A 269 24.75 16.52 0.11
CA GLU A 269 23.54 16.85 -0.67
C GLU A 269 22.80 15.64 -1.24
N LEU A 270 23.47 14.48 -1.31
CA LEU A 270 22.92 13.21 -1.77
C LEU A 270 22.40 12.32 -0.63
N ASP A 271 22.38 12.84 0.61
CA ASP A 271 21.85 12.08 1.75
C ASP A 271 20.35 11.83 1.59
N GLY A 272 19.89 10.69 2.05
CA GLY A 272 18.49 10.24 1.99
C GLY A 272 18.12 9.39 3.18
N VAL A 273 16.83 9.09 3.32
CA VAL A 273 16.33 8.02 4.17
C VAL A 273 16.25 6.75 3.33
N PHE A 274 17.05 5.75 3.67
CA PHE A 274 17.18 4.50 2.92
C PHE A 274 16.60 3.34 3.72
N LEU A 275 15.49 2.77 3.25
CA LEU A 275 14.85 1.61 3.85
C LEU A 275 15.11 0.36 3.01
N CYS A 276 15.55 -0.73 3.64
CA CYS A 276 15.70 -2.01 2.96
C CYS A 276 14.54 -2.96 3.22
N LEU A 277 14.29 -3.87 2.28
CA LEU A 277 13.27 -4.90 2.43
C LEU A 277 13.65 -5.88 3.54
N TRP A 278 12.69 -6.15 4.44
CA TRP A 278 12.78 -7.19 5.47
C TRP A 278 11.99 -8.42 5.06
N ILE A 279 12.68 -9.48 4.72
CA ILE A 279 12.08 -10.75 4.29
C ILE A 279 12.08 -11.77 5.43
N GLY A 280 13.26 -11.98 6.03
CA GLY A 280 13.55 -13.06 6.95
C GLY A 280 13.55 -12.66 8.42
N ASP A 281 14.66 -12.92 9.03
CA ASP A 281 14.86 -12.69 10.46
C ASP A 281 16.17 -11.92 10.74
N LYS A 282 17.13 -12.61 11.38
CA LYS A 282 18.38 -11.99 11.85
C LYS A 282 19.31 -11.48 10.74
N ALA A 283 19.21 -12.04 9.53
CA ALA A 283 20.07 -11.60 8.43
C ALA A 283 19.68 -10.18 7.98
N ASP A 284 18.39 -9.90 7.92
CA ASP A 284 17.89 -8.57 7.52
C ASP A 284 18.19 -7.50 8.59
N ALA A 285 18.06 -7.86 9.88
CA ALA A 285 18.46 -6.99 10.99
C ALA A 285 19.91 -6.51 10.84
N ARG A 286 20.80 -7.39 10.38
CA ARG A 286 22.19 -7.09 10.15
C ARG A 286 22.40 -6.08 9.02
N PHE A 287 21.64 -6.20 7.89
CA PHE A 287 21.68 -5.19 6.83
C PHE A 287 21.29 -3.81 7.36
N VAL A 288 20.22 -3.73 8.17
CA VAL A 288 19.80 -2.45 8.75
C VAL A 288 20.91 -1.87 9.64
N ARG A 289 21.48 -2.65 10.53
CA ARG A 289 22.48 -2.18 11.51
C ARG A 289 23.85 -1.92 10.90
N GLU A 290 24.39 -2.96 10.25
CA GLU A 290 25.77 -2.96 9.76
C GLU A 290 25.87 -2.40 8.34
N GLY A 291 24.82 -2.56 7.51
CA GLY A 291 24.74 -2.03 6.14
C GLY A 291 24.44 -0.55 6.03
N GLY A 292 24.14 0.14 7.15
CA GLY A 292 23.98 1.60 7.18
C GLY A 292 22.59 2.11 6.77
N PHE A 293 21.58 1.23 6.66
CA PHE A 293 20.20 1.64 6.36
C PHE A 293 19.54 2.36 7.55
N ASP A 294 18.56 3.21 7.26
CA ASP A 294 17.82 3.98 8.26
C ASP A 294 16.67 3.20 8.86
N GLY A 295 16.30 2.07 8.25
CA GLY A 295 15.25 1.20 8.71
C GLY A 295 14.91 0.11 7.70
N ALA A 296 13.78 -0.54 7.94
CA ALA A 296 13.28 -1.60 7.08
C ALA A 296 11.77 -1.49 6.85
N TYR A 297 11.33 -2.04 5.73
CA TYR A 297 9.92 -2.24 5.42
C TYR A 297 9.66 -3.70 5.06
N THR A 298 8.42 -4.17 5.27
CA THR A 298 7.96 -5.42 4.67
C THR A 298 7.18 -5.10 3.40
N TYR A 299 7.06 -6.08 2.49
CA TYR A 299 6.40 -5.83 1.21
C TYR A 299 5.21 -6.77 0.98
N PHE A 300 5.39 -8.06 1.23
CA PHE A 300 4.46 -9.09 0.76
C PHE A 300 3.10 -9.02 1.46
N ALA A 301 2.03 -8.89 0.65
CA ALA A 301 0.64 -8.92 1.11
C ALA A 301 0.14 -10.31 1.50
N ALA A 302 0.84 -11.37 1.11
CA ALA A 302 0.50 -12.75 1.46
C ALA A 302 0.97 -13.10 2.88
N LEU A 303 0.05 -13.16 3.83
CA LEU A 303 0.32 -13.49 5.22
C LEU A 303 1.11 -14.82 5.34
N GLY A 304 2.30 -14.73 5.92
CA GLY A 304 3.17 -15.89 6.17
C GLY A 304 3.96 -16.35 4.94
N PHE A 305 3.93 -15.63 3.83
CA PHE A 305 4.80 -15.89 2.67
C PHE A 305 6.27 -15.76 3.04
N THR A 306 6.59 -14.74 3.83
CA THR A 306 7.89 -14.57 4.48
C THR A 306 7.69 -14.33 5.98
N PRO A 307 8.71 -14.52 6.84
CA PRO A 307 8.65 -14.10 8.24
C PRO A 307 8.24 -12.63 8.41
N GLY A 308 8.75 -11.73 7.56
CA GLY A 308 8.41 -10.30 7.58
C GLY A 308 6.96 -10.00 7.21
N SER A 309 6.32 -10.82 6.38
CA SER A 309 4.90 -10.64 5.99
C SER A 309 3.89 -11.17 7.02
N HIS A 310 4.35 -11.68 8.18
CA HIS A 310 3.43 -12.19 9.19
C HIS A 310 3.29 -11.19 10.36
N PRO A 311 2.10 -10.59 10.58
CA PRO A 311 1.86 -9.57 11.61
C PRO A 311 2.30 -9.96 13.02
N ARG A 312 2.23 -11.24 13.38
CA ARG A 312 2.72 -11.72 14.70
C ARG A 312 4.21 -11.46 14.95
N ASN A 313 5.01 -11.32 13.88
CA ASN A 313 6.45 -11.07 13.98
C ASN A 313 6.78 -9.57 14.08
N TRP A 314 5.87 -8.69 13.64
CA TRP A 314 6.09 -7.25 13.61
C TRP A 314 6.46 -6.62 14.96
N PRO A 315 5.85 -7.02 16.12
CA PRO A 315 6.28 -6.50 17.41
C PRO A 315 7.73 -6.85 17.75
N GLY A 316 8.21 -8.01 17.30
CA GLY A 316 9.60 -8.43 17.47
C GLY A 316 10.55 -7.61 16.61
N ILE A 317 10.23 -7.47 15.32
CA ILE A 317 10.99 -6.69 14.34
C ILE A 317 11.07 -5.23 14.80
N LYS A 318 9.94 -4.62 15.15
CA LYS A 318 9.89 -3.22 15.61
C LYS A 318 10.77 -3.00 16.84
N ARG A 319 10.67 -3.86 17.88
CA ARG A 319 11.53 -3.74 19.08
C ARG A 319 13.01 -3.79 18.72
N GLU A 320 13.37 -4.67 17.79
CA GLU A 320 14.75 -4.81 17.36
C GLU A 320 15.26 -3.54 16.68
N LEU A 321 14.45 -2.96 15.77
CA LEU A 321 14.79 -1.73 15.07
C LEU A 321 14.75 -0.50 15.97
N ASP A 322 13.76 -0.37 16.86
CA ASP A 322 13.64 0.72 17.83
C ASP A 322 14.87 0.82 18.74
N THR A 323 15.48 -0.31 19.11
CA THR A 323 16.70 -0.34 19.95
C THR A 323 17.85 0.43 19.31
N ASP A 324 17.91 0.45 17.99
CA ASP A 324 18.94 1.13 17.21
C ASP A 324 18.47 2.48 16.62
N GLY A 325 17.27 2.95 17.02
CA GLY A 325 16.66 4.18 16.49
C GLY A 325 16.31 4.10 15.01
N LYS A 326 16.03 2.88 14.51
CA LYS A 326 15.73 2.60 13.11
C LYS A 326 14.22 2.57 12.84
N LEU A 327 13.84 2.97 11.63
CA LEU A 327 12.45 2.99 11.21
C LEU A 327 11.94 1.58 10.90
N PHE A 328 10.67 1.32 11.22
CA PHE A 328 9.96 0.12 10.78
C PHE A 328 8.66 0.49 10.07
N VAL A 329 8.48 -0.05 8.86
CA VAL A 329 7.28 0.16 8.05
C VAL A 329 6.68 -1.19 7.66
N PRO A 330 5.68 -1.69 8.39
CA PRO A 330 4.96 -2.91 8.02
C PRO A 330 4.11 -2.66 6.77
N ALA A 331 4.03 -3.68 5.89
CA ALA A 331 3.16 -3.64 4.72
C ALA A 331 1.84 -4.36 4.99
N VAL A 332 0.73 -3.71 4.64
CA VAL A 332 -0.61 -4.29 4.65
C VAL A 332 -1.11 -4.50 3.23
N GLY A 333 -1.97 -5.49 3.01
CA GLY A 333 -2.54 -5.73 1.69
C GLY A 333 -3.89 -6.43 1.74
N PRO A 334 -4.73 -6.26 0.69
CA PRO A 334 -6.12 -6.73 0.69
C PRO A 334 -6.26 -8.23 0.46
N GLY A 335 -5.25 -8.88 -0.06
CA GLY A 335 -5.17 -10.28 -0.45
C GLY A 335 -4.00 -10.52 -1.38
N TYR A 336 -3.88 -11.75 -1.91
CA TYR A 336 -2.82 -12.13 -2.82
C TYR A 336 -3.26 -13.29 -3.73
N ASP A 337 -3.08 -13.16 -5.03
CA ASP A 337 -3.29 -14.23 -6.02
C ASP A 337 -2.46 -13.95 -7.27
N ASP A 338 -1.34 -14.63 -7.43
CA ASP A 338 -0.46 -14.56 -8.59
C ASP A 338 -0.53 -15.81 -9.48
N THR A 339 -1.54 -16.64 -9.30
CA THR A 339 -1.65 -17.95 -9.95
C THR A 339 -1.75 -17.88 -11.47
N LEU A 340 -2.13 -16.73 -12.03
CA LEU A 340 -2.18 -16.53 -13.48
C LEU A 340 -0.79 -16.28 -14.09
N ILE A 341 0.18 -15.85 -13.29
CA ILE A 341 1.59 -15.69 -13.71
C ILE A 341 2.51 -16.74 -13.06
N ARG A 342 2.20 -17.22 -11.85
CA ARG A 342 2.96 -18.23 -11.10
C ARG A 342 2.03 -19.36 -10.63
N PRO A 343 1.56 -20.24 -11.53
CA PRO A 343 0.57 -21.25 -11.17
C PRO A 343 1.03 -22.27 -10.11
N TRP A 344 2.33 -22.39 -9.89
CA TRP A 344 2.91 -23.21 -8.80
C TRP A 344 2.76 -22.57 -7.41
N ASN A 345 2.41 -21.30 -7.33
CA ASN A 345 2.39 -20.53 -6.10
C ASN A 345 1.02 -20.52 -5.38
N ALA A 346 0.10 -21.38 -5.80
CA ALA A 346 -1.29 -21.39 -5.31
C ALA A 346 -1.44 -21.54 -3.79
N HIS A 347 -0.45 -22.13 -3.09
CA HIS A 347 -0.45 -22.25 -1.63
C HIS A 347 -0.28 -20.90 -0.90
N ASN A 348 0.19 -19.89 -1.60
CA ASN A 348 0.35 -18.53 -1.08
C ASN A 348 -0.85 -17.62 -1.38
N VAL A 349 -1.88 -18.11 -2.08
CA VAL A 349 -3.11 -17.34 -2.30
C VAL A 349 -3.74 -16.96 -0.96
N ARG A 350 -4.13 -15.69 -0.85
CA ARG A 350 -4.86 -15.15 0.29
C ARG A 350 -6.12 -14.48 -0.18
N ASP A 351 -7.24 -15.16 0.09
CA ASP A 351 -8.57 -14.64 -0.23
C ASP A 351 -8.83 -13.35 0.54
N ARG A 352 -9.39 -12.36 -0.15
CA ARG A 352 -9.72 -11.04 0.40
C ARG A 352 -10.83 -11.07 1.46
N ARG A 353 -11.64 -12.14 1.51
CA ARG A 353 -12.71 -12.38 2.48
C ARG A 353 -13.60 -11.15 2.69
N ARG A 354 -13.99 -10.51 1.57
CA ARG A 354 -14.80 -9.30 1.59
C ARG A 354 -14.23 -8.19 2.49
N GLY A 355 -12.92 -7.99 2.45
CA GLY A 355 -12.20 -6.97 3.20
C GLY A 355 -11.69 -7.39 4.57
N SER A 356 -12.20 -8.47 5.19
CA SER A 356 -11.79 -8.84 6.56
C SER A 356 -10.32 -9.23 6.65
N TYR A 357 -9.71 -9.74 5.57
CA TYR A 357 -8.28 -9.98 5.53
C TYR A 357 -7.48 -8.66 5.62
N TYR A 358 -7.89 -7.65 4.84
CA TYR A 358 -7.26 -6.33 4.83
C TYR A 358 -7.41 -5.61 6.18
N GLU A 359 -8.61 -5.66 6.74
CA GLU A 359 -8.90 -5.09 8.08
C GLU A 359 -8.02 -5.71 9.17
N ALA A 360 -7.80 -7.02 9.11
CA ALA A 360 -6.93 -7.71 10.06
C ALA A 360 -5.47 -7.28 9.96
N MET A 361 -4.95 -7.09 8.74
CA MET A 361 -3.59 -6.57 8.51
C MET A 361 -3.46 -5.13 9.04
N TRP A 362 -4.43 -4.26 8.72
CA TRP A 362 -4.47 -2.88 9.21
C TRP A 362 -4.58 -2.78 10.73
N SER A 363 -5.45 -3.60 11.35
CA SER A 363 -5.57 -3.61 12.82
C SER A 363 -4.24 -3.93 13.48
N ALA A 364 -3.53 -4.95 12.99
CA ALA A 364 -2.23 -5.32 13.51
C ALA A 364 -1.18 -4.21 13.34
N ALA A 365 -1.19 -3.53 12.19
CA ALA A 365 -0.30 -2.40 11.94
C ALA A 365 -0.63 -1.20 12.83
N ALA A 366 -1.92 -0.85 12.96
CA ALA A 366 -2.36 0.27 13.80
C ALA A 366 -2.10 0.03 15.29
N ASP A 367 -2.25 -1.22 15.77
CA ASP A 367 -1.94 -1.58 17.17
C ASP A 367 -0.44 -1.51 17.47
N LEU A 368 0.40 -1.73 16.46
CA LEU A 368 1.85 -1.65 16.56
C LEU A 368 2.36 -0.22 16.68
N GLN A 369 1.61 0.77 16.21
CA GLN A 369 1.99 2.18 16.13
C GLN A 369 3.40 2.38 15.51
N PRO A 370 3.62 1.89 14.27
CA PRO A 370 4.89 2.10 13.58
C PRO A 370 5.01 3.55 13.10
N HIS A 371 6.21 3.91 12.62
CA HIS A 371 6.49 5.23 12.03
C HIS A 371 5.61 5.52 10.79
N ALA A 372 5.40 4.52 9.97
CA ALA A 372 4.53 4.58 8.80
C ALA A 372 3.96 3.18 8.49
N VAL A 373 2.99 3.11 7.61
CA VAL A 373 2.46 1.86 7.03
C VAL A 373 2.58 1.95 5.50
N SER A 374 2.99 0.87 4.86
CA SER A 374 2.91 0.73 3.40
C SER A 374 1.77 -0.20 3.00
N ILE A 375 1.17 0.06 1.84
CA ILE A 375 0.12 -0.76 1.25
C ILE A 375 0.71 -1.48 0.05
N THR A 376 0.67 -2.78 0.05
CA THR A 376 0.93 -3.61 -1.13
C THR A 376 -0.40 -4.15 -1.62
N SER A 377 -0.97 -3.52 -2.69
CA SER A 377 -0.46 -2.43 -3.49
C SER A 377 -1.60 -1.49 -3.92
N TYR A 378 -1.28 -0.34 -4.50
CA TYR A 378 -2.32 0.41 -5.20
C TYR A 378 -2.76 -0.35 -6.47
N ASN A 379 -1.83 -0.79 -7.33
CA ASN A 379 -2.13 -1.34 -8.64
C ASN A 379 -1.22 -2.50 -9.11
N GLU A 380 -0.71 -3.36 -8.21
CA GLU A 380 -0.07 -4.60 -8.64
C GLU A 380 -1.12 -5.66 -8.99
N TRP A 381 -1.61 -5.57 -10.23
CA TRP A 381 -2.69 -6.40 -10.73
C TRP A 381 -2.29 -7.87 -10.90
N GLY A 382 -1.03 -8.12 -11.28
CA GLY A 382 -0.51 -9.47 -11.51
C GLY A 382 -0.43 -10.33 -10.27
N GLU A 383 -0.29 -9.71 -9.09
CA GLU A 383 -0.29 -10.37 -7.80
C GLU A 383 -1.65 -10.33 -7.09
N GLY A 384 -2.66 -9.70 -7.71
CA GLY A 384 -3.98 -9.57 -7.11
C GLY A 384 -3.98 -8.81 -5.79
N THR A 385 -3.02 -7.90 -5.58
CA THR A 385 -2.85 -7.13 -4.33
C THR A 385 -3.43 -5.71 -4.41
N GLN A 386 -3.98 -5.33 -5.56
CA GLN A 386 -4.44 -3.97 -5.83
C GLN A 386 -5.59 -3.54 -4.92
N ILE A 387 -5.58 -2.26 -4.52
CA ILE A 387 -6.74 -1.54 -3.96
C ILE A 387 -7.45 -0.67 -5.00
N GLU A 388 -6.85 -0.49 -6.19
CA GLU A 388 -7.45 0.19 -7.33
C GLU A 388 -8.80 -0.45 -7.70
N PRO A 389 -9.81 0.32 -8.11
CA PRO A 389 -11.14 -0.18 -8.41
C PRO A 389 -11.18 -1.28 -9.47
N ALA A 390 -11.83 -2.41 -9.16
CA ALA A 390 -12.02 -3.54 -10.05
C ALA A 390 -13.48 -3.70 -10.47
N ALA A 391 -13.70 -4.13 -11.72
CA ALA A 391 -15.02 -4.38 -12.27
C ALA A 391 -15.23 -5.87 -12.57
N PRO A 392 -16.47 -6.39 -12.43
CA PRO A 392 -16.79 -7.73 -12.90
C PRO A 392 -16.52 -7.88 -14.39
N TYR A 393 -15.84 -8.96 -14.74
CA TYR A 393 -15.54 -9.25 -16.15
C TYR A 393 -15.55 -10.77 -16.41
N THR A 394 -16.10 -11.12 -17.56
CA THR A 394 -15.98 -12.48 -18.13
C THR A 394 -15.47 -12.34 -19.56
N SER A 395 -14.37 -13.02 -19.87
CA SER A 395 -13.81 -12.97 -21.20
C SER A 395 -14.74 -13.58 -22.25
N PRO A 396 -14.58 -13.25 -23.54
CA PRO A 396 -15.30 -13.92 -24.64
C PRO A 396 -15.10 -15.44 -24.65
N GLN A 397 -13.99 -15.92 -24.11
CA GLN A 397 -13.65 -17.34 -24.00
C GLN A 397 -14.28 -17.99 -22.76
N GLY A 398 -15.01 -17.21 -21.92
CA GLY A 398 -15.74 -17.70 -20.75
C GLY A 398 -14.93 -17.72 -19.44
N ARG A 399 -13.72 -17.13 -19.40
CA ARG A 399 -12.97 -16.98 -18.17
C ARG A 399 -13.61 -15.88 -17.30
N ARG A 400 -14.09 -16.24 -16.13
CA ARG A 400 -14.56 -15.31 -15.13
C ARG A 400 -13.37 -14.80 -14.31
N TYR A 401 -13.19 -13.47 -14.28
CA TYR A 401 -12.23 -12.80 -13.43
C TYR A 401 -12.81 -12.54 -12.04
N GLN A 402 -11.96 -12.40 -11.04
CA GLN A 402 -12.38 -12.01 -9.70
C GLN A 402 -12.86 -10.55 -9.69
N ASP A 403 -13.72 -10.22 -8.76
CA ASP A 403 -14.23 -8.86 -8.53
C ASP A 403 -14.50 -8.64 -7.04
N TYR A 404 -14.96 -7.44 -6.69
CA TYR A 404 -15.25 -7.10 -5.30
C TYR A 404 -16.71 -7.34 -4.90
N THR A 405 -17.55 -7.86 -5.83
CA THR A 405 -18.98 -8.11 -5.59
C THR A 405 -19.21 -8.99 -4.34
N PRO A 406 -20.18 -8.65 -3.44
CA PRO A 406 -21.22 -7.64 -3.60
C PRO A 406 -20.80 -6.20 -3.23
N GLU A 407 -19.54 -5.97 -2.86
CA GLU A 407 -19.03 -4.66 -2.52
C GLU A 407 -18.82 -3.81 -3.81
N PRO A 408 -18.84 -2.47 -3.72
CA PRO A 408 -18.62 -1.61 -4.88
C PRO A 408 -17.17 -1.69 -5.39
N PRO A 409 -16.90 -1.26 -6.63
CA PRO A 409 -15.56 -1.30 -7.22
C PRO A 409 -14.47 -0.57 -6.42
N ASP A 410 -14.81 0.50 -5.72
CA ASP A 410 -13.91 1.33 -4.90
C ASP A 410 -13.84 0.93 -3.43
N PHE A 411 -14.37 -0.26 -3.09
CA PHE A 411 -14.46 -0.75 -1.71
C PHE A 411 -13.13 -0.69 -0.96
N TYR A 412 -12.03 -1.09 -1.59
CA TYR A 412 -10.72 -1.11 -0.93
C TYR A 412 -10.10 0.29 -0.77
N LEU A 413 -10.45 1.25 -1.62
CA LEU A 413 -10.08 2.66 -1.41
C LEU A 413 -10.81 3.24 -0.18
N SER A 414 -12.11 2.97 -0.07
CA SER A 414 -12.91 3.38 1.08
C SER A 414 -12.40 2.75 2.39
N LYS A 415 -12.07 1.45 2.36
CA LYS A 415 -11.45 0.77 3.50
C LYS A 415 -10.08 1.34 3.87
N THR A 416 -9.29 1.73 2.89
CA THR A 416 -8.00 2.39 3.11
C THR A 416 -8.19 3.73 3.82
N ALA A 417 -9.14 4.56 3.38
CA ALA A 417 -9.45 5.85 4.01
C ALA A 417 -9.86 5.68 5.49
N GLU A 418 -10.74 4.71 5.76
CA GLU A 418 -11.19 4.37 7.11
C GLU A 418 -9.99 4.00 8.01
N TRP A 419 -9.15 3.06 7.56
CA TRP A 419 -8.03 2.58 8.35
C TRP A 419 -6.87 3.57 8.44
N ALA A 420 -6.62 4.37 7.42
CA ALA A 420 -5.65 5.47 7.50
C ALA A 420 -6.03 6.48 8.58
N SER A 421 -7.33 6.80 8.70
CA SER A 421 -7.85 7.65 9.78
C SER A 421 -7.67 7.00 11.15
N VAL A 422 -8.03 5.73 11.31
CA VAL A 422 -7.84 4.96 12.57
C VAL A 422 -6.38 4.91 12.97
N PHE A 423 -5.49 4.62 12.02
CA PHE A 423 -4.05 4.55 12.26
C PHE A 423 -3.48 5.87 12.79
N ARG A 424 -3.84 6.97 12.13
CA ARG A 424 -3.40 8.32 12.54
C ARG A 424 -3.99 8.75 13.87
N GLY A 425 -5.27 8.47 14.11
CA GLY A 425 -5.93 8.77 15.38
C GLY A 425 -5.29 8.07 16.57
N LYS A 426 -4.84 6.81 16.41
CA LYS A 426 -4.11 6.09 17.46
C LYS A 426 -2.74 6.70 17.76
N ALA A 427 -2.05 7.21 16.77
CA ALA A 427 -0.69 7.72 16.92
C ALA A 427 -0.63 9.17 17.41
N CYS A 428 -1.61 10.00 17.03
CA CYS A 428 -1.64 11.41 17.44
C CYS A 428 -2.27 11.63 18.83
N GLY A 429 -2.92 10.62 19.41
CA GLY A 429 -3.61 10.68 20.71
C GLY A 429 -4.81 11.63 20.71
N PRO A 430 -5.65 11.60 21.76
CA PRO A 430 -6.66 12.64 21.95
C PRO A 430 -6.02 13.96 22.37
#